data_8724ae6daeba516c4c5d57c07310ce0e
#
_entry.id   8724ae6daeba516c4c5d57c07310ce0e
#
_cell.length_a   1.000
_cell.length_b   1.000
_cell.length_c   1.000
_cell.angle_alpha   90.00
_cell.angle_beta   90.00
_cell.angle_gamma   90.00
#
_symmetry.space_group_name_H-M   'P 1'
#
loop_
_entity.id
_entity.type
_entity.pdbx_description
1 polymer ?
#
loop_
_entity_poly.entity_id
_entity_poly.type
_entity_poly.pdbx_seq_one_letter_code
_entity_poly.pdbx_strand_id
1 'polypeptide(L)'
;FFTWNGDGKIILSIIQYFEDKKNLENLSETEYKSCILLIEDSIQHYSTYLSLINEEICNYLKKIYNENLNCEQRTLRYKRRPYVLHTEDYEKGIKFYEKYKNDLILIITDNYLEKEGIRKKIGINLANKVSEEKRDLQILIQSSEPIDKKEIKNKNIIFFSKSSHSLISKLRKFIKKNLGPFPLIINDRKENNKYEIKKINDFNKIINKVGETALLNCAKNKDISKWLRSIGEIEIADRCSVIEDTASDGETLKKQLITIIEDYNYQINQASINTFSPRMEDPYVKITRIGDGALGGKARGLAFLAKLVSKYLTKDMFQNLKITIPRSIVLTTEIFDNFMYHNNLNDIDF
;
A
#
# COMPACT_ATOMS: atom_id res chain seq x y z
N PHE A 1 19.19 -17.96 12.27
CA PHE A 1 18.49 -19.20 12.59
C PHE A 1 16.98 -18.96 12.60
N PHE A 2 16.17 -20.01 12.34
CA PHE A 2 14.71 -19.95 12.42
C PHE A 2 14.20 -21.22 13.09
N THR A 3 13.13 -21.09 13.87
CA THR A 3 12.51 -22.24 14.52
C THR A 3 11.31 -22.73 13.72
N TRP A 4 11.25 -24.03 13.42
CA TRP A 4 10.08 -24.65 12.86
C TRP A 4 9.02 -24.91 13.93
N ASN A 5 7.84 -24.31 13.76
CA ASN A 5 6.71 -24.42 14.69
C ASN A 5 5.54 -25.25 14.12
N GLY A 6 5.78 -26.07 13.08
CA GLY A 6 4.76 -26.88 12.42
C GLY A 6 3.97 -26.14 11.33
N ASP A 7 4.17 -24.85 11.13
CA ASP A 7 3.47 -24.06 10.10
C ASP A 7 4.37 -23.84 8.87
N GLY A 8 3.94 -24.31 7.70
CA GLY A 8 4.66 -24.13 6.43
C GLY A 8 4.87 -22.68 6.01
N LYS A 9 4.12 -21.72 6.60
CA LYS A 9 4.26 -20.28 6.33
C LYS A 9 5.63 -19.73 6.69
N ILE A 10 6.37 -20.40 7.60
CA ILE A 10 7.72 -20.01 7.96
C ILE A 10 8.68 -20.07 6.77
N ILE A 11 8.51 -21.01 5.84
CA ILE A 11 9.36 -21.16 4.66
C ILE A 11 9.25 -19.90 3.77
N LEU A 12 8.03 -19.46 3.51
CA LEU A 12 7.81 -18.24 2.74
C LEU A 12 8.42 -17.03 3.46
N SER A 13 8.27 -16.97 4.78
CA SER A 13 8.80 -15.87 5.59
C SER A 13 10.33 -15.83 5.61
N ILE A 14 11.00 -16.98 5.58
CA ILE A 14 12.45 -17.08 5.44
C ILE A 14 12.88 -16.54 4.06
N ILE A 15 12.21 -16.95 2.99
CA ILE A 15 12.52 -16.47 1.64
C ILE A 15 12.36 -14.94 1.59
N GLN A 16 11.23 -14.42 2.07
CA GLN A 16 10.97 -12.98 2.10
C GLN A 16 11.97 -12.21 2.96
N TYR A 17 12.40 -12.76 4.08
CA TYR A 17 13.44 -12.17 4.93
C TYR A 17 14.76 -11.95 4.18
N PHE A 18 15.22 -12.94 3.41
CA PHE A 18 16.44 -12.81 2.61
C PHE A 18 16.25 -11.89 1.41
N GLU A 19 15.07 -11.93 0.77
CA GLU A 19 14.72 -11.00 -0.31
C GLU A 19 14.70 -9.54 0.20
N ASP A 20 14.09 -9.29 1.34
CA ASP A 20 14.02 -7.96 1.95
C ASP A 20 15.40 -7.40 2.25
N LYS A 21 16.25 -8.23 2.86
CA LYS A 21 17.63 -7.85 3.16
C LYS A 21 18.41 -7.48 1.89
N LYS A 22 18.33 -8.32 0.85
CA LYS A 22 19.02 -8.09 -0.42
C LYS A 22 18.47 -6.89 -1.18
N ASN A 23 17.15 -6.73 -1.20
CA ASN A 23 16.50 -5.62 -1.89
C ASN A 23 16.84 -4.28 -1.22
N LEU A 24 16.83 -4.20 0.11
CA LEU A 24 17.18 -2.98 0.84
C LEU A 24 18.64 -2.57 0.70
N GLU A 25 19.55 -3.52 0.44
CA GLU A 25 20.95 -3.23 0.12
C GLU A 25 21.12 -2.61 -1.28
N ASN A 26 20.25 -2.99 -2.24
CA ASN A 26 20.33 -2.60 -3.64
C ASN A 26 19.47 -1.37 -4.01
N LEU A 27 18.52 -1.00 -3.15
CA LEU A 27 17.65 0.16 -3.40
C LEU A 27 18.39 1.47 -3.16
N SER A 28 18.20 2.44 -4.06
CA SER A 28 18.75 3.79 -3.89
C SER A 28 18.14 4.46 -2.65
N GLU A 29 18.85 5.41 -2.05
CA GLU A 29 18.37 6.17 -0.89
C GLU A 29 17.14 7.03 -1.22
N THR A 30 16.96 7.37 -2.50
CA THR A 30 15.85 8.19 -2.99
C THR A 30 14.57 7.39 -3.24
N GLU A 31 14.63 6.06 -3.31
CA GLU A 31 13.44 5.23 -3.49
C GLU A 31 12.68 5.07 -2.17
N TYR A 32 11.37 5.37 -2.21
CA TYR A 32 10.49 5.17 -1.07
C TYR A 32 10.34 3.69 -0.73
N LYS A 33 10.47 3.39 0.54
CA LYS A 33 10.41 2.03 1.09
C LYS A 33 9.42 2.04 2.25
N SER A 34 8.41 1.22 2.20
CA SER A 34 7.56 1.00 3.38
C SER A 34 8.20 -0.10 4.21
N CYS A 35 8.54 0.18 5.48
CA CYS A 35 9.29 -0.74 6.34
C CYS A 35 8.58 -1.02 7.66
N ILE A 36 8.70 -2.26 8.12
CA ILE A 36 8.34 -2.69 9.47
C ILE A 36 9.62 -3.05 10.20
N LEU A 37 9.87 -2.44 11.35
CA LEU A 37 11.03 -2.78 12.17
C LEU A 37 10.63 -3.75 13.27
N LEU A 38 11.24 -4.92 13.28
CA LEU A 38 11.10 -5.96 14.31
C LEU A 38 12.42 -6.11 15.08
N ILE A 39 12.39 -5.82 16.39
CA ILE A 39 13.53 -5.96 17.28
C ILE A 39 13.20 -7.05 18.31
N GLU A 40 13.77 -8.24 18.14
CA GLU A 40 13.48 -9.42 18.95
C GLU A 40 14.65 -10.38 18.89
N ASP A 41 15.20 -10.76 20.05
CA ASP A 41 16.35 -11.65 20.19
C ASP A 41 15.98 -13.14 20.27
N SER A 42 14.76 -13.45 20.66
CA SER A 42 14.28 -14.82 20.77
C SER A 42 13.95 -15.41 19.41
N ILE A 43 14.70 -16.46 19.01
CA ILE A 43 14.49 -17.18 17.73
C ILE A 43 13.06 -17.68 17.60
N GLN A 44 12.45 -18.18 18.67
CA GLN A 44 11.08 -18.67 18.68
C GLN A 44 10.07 -17.53 18.42
N HIS A 45 10.25 -16.38 19.09
CA HIS A 45 9.34 -15.25 18.95
C HIS A 45 9.49 -14.59 17.58
N TYR A 46 10.72 -14.26 17.14
CA TYR A 46 10.84 -13.58 15.85
C TYR A 46 10.45 -14.49 14.67
N SER A 47 10.70 -15.81 14.74
CA SER A 47 10.21 -16.73 13.69
C SER A 47 8.68 -16.73 13.58
N THR A 48 7.99 -16.71 14.72
CA THR A 48 6.53 -16.64 14.79
C THR A 48 6.03 -15.28 14.27
N TYR A 49 6.66 -14.18 14.68
CA TYR A 49 6.23 -12.83 14.29
C TYR A 49 6.50 -12.53 12.83
N LEU A 50 7.64 -12.96 12.28
CA LEU A 50 7.92 -12.86 10.85
C LEU A 50 6.87 -13.59 10.03
N SER A 51 6.49 -14.81 10.43
CA SER A 51 5.45 -15.58 9.76
C SER A 51 4.11 -14.86 9.80
N LEU A 52 3.76 -14.27 10.93
CA LEU A 52 2.51 -13.53 11.11
C LEU A 52 2.50 -12.22 10.31
N ILE A 53 3.58 -11.44 10.35
CA ILE A 53 3.71 -10.18 9.61
C ILE A 53 3.58 -10.45 8.10
N ASN A 54 4.32 -11.45 7.59
CA ASN A 54 4.28 -11.78 6.18
C ASN A 54 2.92 -12.34 5.74
N GLU A 55 2.25 -13.12 6.58
CA GLU A 55 0.88 -13.56 6.33
C GLU A 55 -0.08 -12.36 6.19
N GLU A 56 0.00 -11.38 7.08
CA GLU A 56 -0.86 -10.20 7.01
C GLU A 56 -0.50 -9.30 5.83
N ILE A 57 0.78 -9.18 5.47
CA ILE A 57 1.20 -8.50 4.23
C ILE A 57 0.59 -9.19 3.01
N CYS A 58 0.65 -10.53 2.93
CA CYS A 58 0.04 -11.29 1.83
C CYS A 58 -1.49 -11.11 1.79
N ASN A 59 -2.15 -11.14 2.95
CA ASN A 59 -3.60 -10.92 3.05
C ASN A 59 -3.99 -9.50 2.63
N TYR A 60 -3.20 -8.52 3.00
CA TYR A 60 -3.35 -7.13 2.58
C TYR A 60 -3.22 -7.00 1.06
N LEU A 61 -2.17 -7.58 0.48
CA LEU A 61 -1.95 -7.57 -0.97
C LEU A 61 -3.10 -8.26 -1.71
N LYS A 62 -3.58 -9.42 -1.24
CA LYS A 62 -4.74 -10.12 -1.83
C LYS A 62 -5.99 -9.25 -1.87
N LYS A 63 -6.25 -8.43 -0.87
CA LYS A 63 -7.38 -7.49 -0.87
C LYS A 63 -7.23 -6.43 -1.95
N ILE A 64 -6.00 -5.91 -2.13
CA ILE A 64 -5.68 -4.97 -3.20
C ILE A 64 -5.81 -5.63 -4.57
N TYR A 65 -5.46 -6.93 -4.70
CA TYR A 65 -5.59 -7.69 -5.95
C TYR A 65 -7.03 -7.88 -6.43
N ASN A 66 -8.00 -7.92 -5.52
CA ASN A 66 -9.41 -8.03 -5.88
C ASN A 66 -9.99 -6.71 -6.43
N GLU A 67 -9.20 -5.63 -6.46
CA GLU A 67 -9.56 -4.35 -7.05
C GLU A 67 -9.08 -4.29 -8.51
N ASN A 68 -9.72 -4.98 -9.43
CA ASN A 68 -9.67 -4.84 -10.91
C ASN A 68 -8.30 -4.49 -11.56
N LEU A 69 -7.17 -4.88 -10.95
CA LEU A 69 -5.84 -4.59 -11.45
C LEU A 69 -5.43 -5.56 -12.55
N ASN A 70 -4.76 -5.06 -13.59
CA ASN A 70 -4.11 -5.91 -14.59
C ASN A 70 -2.88 -6.64 -14.00
N CYS A 71 -2.35 -7.63 -14.74
CA CYS A 71 -1.25 -8.48 -14.27
C CYS A 71 0.03 -7.68 -13.98
N GLU A 72 0.32 -6.65 -14.77
CA GLU A 72 1.48 -5.78 -14.62
C GLU A 72 1.37 -4.92 -13.34
N GLN A 73 0.21 -4.32 -13.10
CA GLN A 73 -0.09 -3.56 -11.89
C GLN A 73 0.00 -4.43 -10.63
N ARG A 74 -0.48 -5.67 -10.69
CA ARG A 74 -0.34 -6.64 -9.60
C ARG A 74 1.12 -6.91 -9.27
N THR A 75 1.94 -7.17 -10.29
CA THR A 75 3.37 -7.45 -10.13
C THR A 75 4.10 -6.25 -9.54
N LEU A 76 3.82 -5.04 -10.02
CA LEU A 76 4.42 -3.82 -9.49
C LEU A 76 4.04 -3.59 -8.02
N ARG A 77 2.77 -3.78 -7.65
CA ARG A 77 2.32 -3.65 -6.26
C ARG A 77 2.90 -4.73 -5.36
N TYR A 78 3.06 -5.95 -5.85
CA TYR A 78 3.73 -6.99 -5.08
C TYR A 78 5.20 -6.66 -4.77
N LYS A 79 5.92 -6.10 -5.72
CA LYS A 79 7.31 -5.63 -5.52
C LYS A 79 7.43 -4.48 -4.51
N ARG A 80 6.33 -3.77 -4.25
CA ARG A 80 6.26 -2.61 -3.34
C ARG A 80 5.64 -2.96 -1.98
N ARG A 81 5.60 -4.25 -1.63
CA ARG A 81 5.16 -4.67 -0.30
C ARG A 81 6.05 -4.06 0.80
N PRO A 82 5.52 -3.87 2.01
CA PRO A 82 6.37 -3.49 3.12
C PRO A 82 7.50 -4.48 3.36
N TYR A 83 8.71 -3.97 3.53
CA TYR A 83 9.89 -4.75 3.90
C TYR A 83 9.92 -4.98 5.40
N VAL A 84 10.39 -6.15 5.85
CA VAL A 84 10.55 -6.45 7.26
C VAL A 84 12.03 -6.39 7.63
N LEU A 85 12.39 -5.38 8.41
CA LEU A 85 13.71 -5.19 9.00
C LEU A 85 13.74 -5.91 10.34
N HIS A 86 14.55 -6.95 10.46
CA HIS A 86 14.73 -7.66 11.73
C HIS A 86 16.12 -7.47 12.28
N THR A 87 16.20 -7.29 13.59
CA THR A 87 17.44 -7.29 14.36
C THR A 87 17.24 -7.87 15.75
N GLU A 88 18.31 -8.44 16.29
CA GLU A 88 18.33 -9.07 17.61
C GLU A 88 18.83 -8.11 18.69
N ASP A 89 19.52 -7.02 18.30
CA ASP A 89 20.14 -6.10 19.24
C ASP A 89 19.63 -4.65 19.14
N TYR A 90 19.81 -3.91 20.23
CA TYR A 90 19.37 -2.53 20.38
C TYR A 90 20.10 -1.56 19.44
N GLU A 91 21.44 -1.67 19.34
CA GLU A 91 22.25 -0.75 18.56
C GLU A 91 21.93 -0.81 17.07
N LYS A 92 21.73 -2.04 16.55
CA LYS A 92 21.25 -2.22 15.16
C LYS A 92 19.83 -1.71 14.99
N GLY A 93 18.97 -1.91 16.01
CA GLY A 93 17.61 -1.38 16.00
C GLY A 93 17.59 0.14 15.85
N ILE A 94 18.43 0.85 16.61
CA ILE A 94 18.60 2.31 16.49
C ILE A 94 19.12 2.68 15.10
N LYS A 95 20.14 1.99 14.58
CA LYS A 95 20.68 2.26 13.24
C LYS A 95 19.63 2.09 12.15
N PHE A 96 18.82 1.04 12.23
CA PHE A 96 17.69 0.85 11.30
C PHE A 96 16.65 1.95 11.44
N TYR A 97 16.31 2.35 12.67
CA TYR A 97 15.40 3.47 12.88
C TYR A 97 15.91 4.75 12.23
N GLU A 98 17.16 5.16 12.52
CA GLU A 98 17.72 6.40 11.97
C GLU A 98 17.80 6.37 10.44
N LYS A 99 18.19 5.22 9.85
CA LYS A 99 18.27 5.06 8.40
C LYS A 99 16.92 5.09 7.70
N TYR A 100 15.89 4.47 8.29
CA TYR A 100 14.59 4.26 7.66
C TYR A 100 13.44 5.00 8.34
N LYS A 101 13.71 5.97 9.22
CA LYS A 101 12.68 6.65 10.02
C LYS A 101 11.55 7.29 9.23
N ASN A 102 11.78 7.65 7.97
CA ASN A 102 10.76 8.23 7.09
C ASN A 102 9.94 7.17 6.34
N ASP A 103 10.43 5.95 6.30
CA ASP A 103 9.84 4.81 5.60
C ASP A 103 9.15 3.82 6.55
N LEU A 104 9.38 3.96 7.87
CA LEU A 104 8.80 3.09 8.88
C LEU A 104 7.30 3.36 9.04
N ILE A 105 6.52 2.26 8.97
CA ILE A 105 5.08 2.26 9.21
C ILE A 105 4.71 1.68 10.58
N LEU A 106 5.60 0.85 11.14
CA LEU A 106 5.35 0.11 12.36
C LEU A 106 6.67 -0.33 13.00
N ILE A 107 6.75 -0.29 14.33
CA ILE A 107 7.84 -0.90 15.11
C ILE A 107 7.24 -1.92 16.08
N ILE A 108 7.85 -3.10 16.13
CA ILE A 108 7.60 -4.14 17.12
C ILE A 108 8.93 -4.41 17.84
N THR A 109 8.97 -4.24 19.15
CA THR A 109 10.19 -4.42 19.92
C THR A 109 9.96 -5.25 21.17
N ASP A 110 10.92 -6.12 21.50
CA ASP A 110 11.01 -6.65 22.86
C ASP A 110 11.38 -5.52 23.84
N ASN A 111 10.95 -5.62 25.05
CA ASN A 111 11.33 -4.72 26.14
C ASN A 111 12.74 -5.02 26.68
N TYR A 112 13.15 -6.29 26.65
CA TYR A 112 14.46 -6.75 27.08
C TYR A 112 15.33 -7.07 25.85
N LEU A 113 16.29 -6.20 25.56
CA LEU A 113 17.18 -6.31 24.42
C LEU A 113 18.64 -6.40 24.88
N GLU A 114 19.47 -7.02 24.05
CA GLU A 114 20.90 -7.01 24.25
C GLU A 114 21.47 -5.63 23.91
N LYS A 115 22.26 -5.08 24.85
CA LYS A 115 23.04 -3.87 24.68
C LYS A 115 24.42 -4.08 25.29
N GLU A 116 25.48 -3.93 24.49
CA GLU A 116 26.87 -4.13 24.92
C GLU A 116 27.09 -5.54 25.52
N GLY A 117 26.48 -6.58 24.93
CA GLY A 117 26.58 -7.96 25.40
C GLY A 117 25.78 -8.26 26.67
N ILE A 118 24.98 -7.33 27.17
CA ILE A 118 24.16 -7.49 28.38
C ILE A 118 22.69 -7.27 28.06
N ARG A 119 21.84 -8.20 28.49
CA ARG A 119 20.38 -8.07 28.35
C ARG A 119 19.83 -7.04 29.32
N LYS A 120 19.27 -5.94 28.81
CA LYS A 120 18.78 -4.81 29.60
C LYS A 120 17.32 -4.48 29.23
N LYS A 121 16.55 -3.94 30.18
CA LYS A 121 15.19 -3.41 29.98
C LYS A 121 15.29 -2.05 29.30
N ILE A 122 15.39 -2.02 27.96
CA ILE A 122 15.64 -0.81 27.18
C ILE A 122 14.67 -0.60 26.01
N GLY A 123 13.82 -1.59 25.69
CA GLY A 123 12.83 -1.45 24.61
C GLY A 123 11.87 -0.29 24.83
N ILE A 124 11.46 -0.06 26.09
CA ILE A 124 10.61 1.08 26.45
C ILE A 124 11.31 2.43 26.20
N ASN A 125 12.64 2.51 26.43
CA ASN A 125 13.41 3.72 26.20
C ASN A 125 13.48 4.03 24.70
N LEU A 126 13.71 3.00 23.88
CA LEU A 126 13.66 3.12 22.42
C LEU A 126 12.29 3.63 21.96
N ALA A 127 11.22 2.99 22.44
CA ALA A 127 9.86 3.34 22.06
C ALA A 127 9.52 4.79 22.44
N ASN A 128 9.88 5.23 23.66
CA ASN A 128 9.66 6.60 24.09
C ASN A 128 10.46 7.61 23.24
N LYS A 129 11.76 7.35 22.97
CA LYS A 129 12.57 8.19 22.11
C LYS A 129 11.94 8.35 20.72
N VAL A 130 11.61 7.24 20.09
CA VAL A 130 11.00 7.24 18.75
C VAL A 130 9.65 7.94 18.74
N SER A 131 8.83 7.71 19.76
CA SER A 131 7.50 8.31 19.86
C SER A 131 7.52 9.82 20.10
N GLU A 132 8.56 10.36 20.73
CA GLU A 132 8.78 11.80 20.88
C GLU A 132 9.10 12.45 19.52
N GLU A 133 9.88 11.76 18.67
CA GLU A 133 10.24 12.24 17.33
C GLU A 133 9.14 12.01 16.29
N LYS A 134 8.43 10.88 16.35
CA LYS A 134 7.44 10.41 15.35
C LYS A 134 6.15 9.99 16.04
N ARG A 135 5.27 10.95 16.34
CA ARG A 135 4.00 10.72 17.06
C ARG A 135 2.99 9.86 16.29
N ASP A 136 3.12 9.82 14.97
CA ASP A 136 2.22 9.05 14.11
C ASP A 136 2.64 7.58 13.96
N LEU A 137 3.91 7.26 14.24
CA LEU A 137 4.45 5.91 14.12
C LEU A 137 3.94 5.04 15.27
N GLN A 138 3.30 3.94 14.94
CA GLN A 138 2.78 3.00 15.93
C GLN A 138 3.89 2.08 16.41
N ILE A 139 4.01 1.93 17.73
CA ILE A 139 5.06 1.15 18.36
C ILE A 139 4.42 0.12 19.29
N LEU A 140 4.76 -1.14 19.07
CA LEU A 140 4.36 -2.23 19.94
C LEU A 140 5.55 -2.70 20.76
N ILE A 141 5.42 -2.65 22.08
CA ILE A 141 6.36 -3.25 23.02
C ILE A 141 5.82 -4.59 23.48
N GLN A 142 6.69 -5.58 23.55
CA GLN A 142 6.38 -6.90 24.08
C GLN A 142 7.29 -7.22 25.24
N SER A 143 6.76 -7.94 26.25
CA SER A 143 7.57 -8.43 27.38
C SER A 143 6.87 -9.59 28.05
N SER A 144 7.62 -10.50 28.62
CA SER A 144 7.12 -11.52 29.55
C SER A 144 6.78 -10.92 30.92
N GLU A 145 7.45 -9.83 31.29
CA GLU A 145 7.21 -9.10 32.52
C GLU A 145 6.26 -7.93 32.28
N PRO A 146 5.45 -7.56 33.29
CA PRO A 146 4.57 -6.40 33.20
C PRO A 146 5.38 -5.10 33.10
N ILE A 147 4.86 -4.15 32.33
CA ILE A 147 5.39 -2.77 32.23
C ILE A 147 4.47 -1.86 33.04
N ASP A 148 5.03 -0.97 33.84
CA ASP A 148 4.25 0.10 34.47
C ASP A 148 3.75 1.04 33.35
N LYS A 149 2.42 1.24 33.34
CA LYS A 149 1.79 2.16 32.36
C LYS A 149 2.33 3.58 32.44
N LYS A 150 2.89 3.97 33.59
CA LYS A 150 3.53 5.28 33.77
C LYS A 150 4.84 5.43 32.97
N GLU A 151 5.49 4.32 32.63
CA GLU A 151 6.70 4.33 31.80
C GLU A 151 6.38 4.63 30.33
N ILE A 152 5.13 4.43 29.88
CA ILE A 152 4.65 4.71 28.53
C ILE A 152 4.24 6.18 28.43
N LYS A 153 5.03 6.98 27.73
CA LYS A 153 4.82 8.43 27.66
C LYS A 153 3.74 8.85 26.65
N ASN A 154 3.55 8.09 25.59
CA ASN A 154 2.70 8.49 24.46
C ASN A 154 1.67 7.42 24.07
N LYS A 155 0.55 7.85 23.49
CA LYS A 155 -0.59 7.00 23.10
C LYS A 155 -0.32 6.10 21.88
N ASN A 156 0.71 6.38 21.10
CA ASN A 156 1.11 5.57 19.95
C ASN A 156 1.98 4.36 20.34
N ILE A 157 2.31 4.22 21.64
CA ILE A 157 2.99 3.05 22.20
C ILE A 157 1.94 2.13 22.82
N ILE A 158 1.95 0.88 22.38
CA ILE A 158 1.05 -0.18 22.85
C ILE A 158 1.90 -1.29 23.48
N PHE A 159 1.40 -1.89 24.55
CA PHE A 159 2.05 -3.01 25.23
C PHE A 159 1.24 -4.29 25.12
N PHE A 160 1.91 -5.41 24.77
CA PHE A 160 1.35 -6.75 24.88
C PHE A 160 2.27 -7.66 25.70
N SER A 161 1.68 -8.39 26.65
CA SER A 161 2.40 -9.42 27.42
C SER A 161 2.65 -10.65 26.55
N LYS A 162 3.90 -11.15 26.51
CA LYS A 162 4.29 -12.38 25.82
C LYS A 162 3.64 -13.63 26.43
N SER A 163 3.27 -13.59 27.73
CA SER A 163 2.57 -14.68 28.42
C SER A 163 1.06 -14.73 28.16
N SER A 164 0.51 -13.78 27.38
CA SER A 164 -0.92 -13.74 27.10
C SER A 164 -1.33 -14.81 26.10
N HIS A 165 -2.29 -15.67 26.42
CA HIS A 165 -2.89 -16.65 25.49
C HIS A 165 -3.46 -15.98 24.20
N SER A 166 -3.81 -14.71 24.26
CA SER A 166 -4.36 -13.94 23.13
C SER A 166 -3.29 -13.15 22.37
N LEU A 167 -1.99 -13.33 22.67
CA LEU A 167 -0.91 -12.55 22.08
C LEU A 167 -0.96 -12.55 20.55
N ILE A 168 -1.00 -13.71 19.92
CA ILE A 168 -1.00 -13.86 18.46
C ILE A 168 -2.22 -13.18 17.83
N SER A 169 -3.40 -13.33 18.42
CA SER A 169 -4.62 -12.67 17.95
C SER A 169 -4.53 -11.14 18.05
N LYS A 170 -4.00 -10.63 19.15
CA LYS A 170 -3.80 -9.19 19.38
C LYS A 170 -2.74 -8.63 18.41
N LEU A 171 -1.63 -9.35 18.24
CA LEU A 171 -0.56 -8.98 17.33
C LEU A 171 -1.08 -8.92 15.88
N ARG A 172 -1.83 -9.94 15.43
CA ARG A 172 -2.48 -9.96 14.13
C ARG A 172 -3.39 -8.75 13.90
N LYS A 173 -4.24 -8.42 14.88
CA LYS A 173 -5.13 -7.25 14.81
C LYS A 173 -4.32 -5.94 14.72
N PHE A 174 -3.24 -5.85 15.50
CA PHE A 174 -2.36 -4.67 15.50
C PHE A 174 -1.65 -4.50 14.16
N ILE A 175 -1.03 -5.54 13.61
CA ILE A 175 -0.39 -5.52 12.30
C ILE A 175 -1.40 -5.16 11.22
N LYS A 176 -2.54 -5.84 11.15
CA LYS A 176 -3.59 -5.59 10.16
C LYS A 176 -4.12 -4.17 10.19
N LYS A 177 -4.25 -3.57 11.39
CA LYS A 177 -4.68 -2.18 11.54
C LYS A 177 -3.65 -1.21 10.96
N ASN A 178 -2.36 -1.54 11.03
CA ASN A 178 -1.26 -0.65 10.69
C ASN A 178 -0.62 -0.92 9.32
N LEU A 179 -0.97 -2.05 8.64
CA LEU A 179 -0.51 -2.36 7.28
C LEU A 179 -1.33 -1.71 6.18
N GLY A 180 -2.58 -1.30 6.48
CA GLY A 180 -3.52 -0.84 5.47
C GLY A 180 -3.15 0.50 4.85
N PRO A 181 -3.58 0.78 3.61
CA PRO A 181 -3.58 2.15 3.14
C PRO A 181 -4.50 2.92 4.08
N PHE A 182 -3.91 3.81 4.85
CA PHE A 182 -4.71 4.75 5.63
C PHE A 182 -5.39 5.70 4.65
N PRO A 183 -6.65 6.06 4.86
CA PRO A 183 -7.26 7.10 4.06
C PRO A 183 -6.50 8.41 4.25
N LEU A 184 -6.35 9.18 3.19
CA LEU A 184 -5.93 10.56 3.33
C LEU A 184 -7.02 11.33 4.07
N ILE A 185 -6.67 11.86 5.24
CA ILE A 185 -7.59 12.64 6.08
C ILE A 185 -7.22 14.11 5.95
N ILE A 186 -8.15 14.90 5.47
CA ILE A 186 -7.99 16.35 5.36
C ILE A 186 -8.98 17.01 6.32
N ASN A 187 -8.44 17.72 7.32
CA ASN A 187 -9.25 18.45 8.28
C ASN A 187 -9.36 19.91 7.83
N ASP A 188 -10.53 20.30 7.36
CA ASP A 188 -10.84 21.68 7.02
C ASP A 188 -11.43 22.39 8.25
N ARG A 189 -10.56 23.10 8.97
CA ARG A 189 -10.94 23.80 10.21
C ARG A 189 -11.85 25.01 9.94
N LYS A 190 -11.81 25.60 8.74
CA LYS A 190 -12.66 26.75 8.40
C LYS A 190 -14.11 26.35 8.19
N GLU A 191 -14.31 25.22 7.52
CA GLU A 191 -15.63 24.66 7.26
C GLU A 191 -16.10 23.66 8.31
N ASN A 192 -15.26 23.35 9.31
CA ASN A 192 -15.46 22.31 10.31
C ASN A 192 -15.77 20.93 9.70
N ASN A 193 -15.19 20.67 8.53
CA ASN A 193 -15.38 19.43 7.78
C ASN A 193 -14.14 18.54 7.86
N LYS A 194 -14.40 17.23 7.87
CA LYS A 194 -13.37 16.20 7.75
C LYS A 194 -13.61 15.42 6.47
N TYR A 195 -12.63 15.46 5.57
CA TYR A 195 -12.67 14.72 4.31
C TYR A 195 -11.79 13.47 4.41
N GLU A 196 -12.27 12.37 3.88
CA GLU A 196 -11.59 11.07 3.90
C GLU A 196 -11.51 10.51 2.48
N ILE A 197 -10.28 10.37 1.95
CA ILE A 197 -10.02 9.82 0.61
C ILE A 197 -9.42 8.42 0.76
N LYS A 198 -10.17 7.40 0.38
CA LYS A 198 -9.75 5.99 0.48
C LYS A 198 -9.15 5.46 -0.82
N LYS A 199 -9.61 5.95 -1.96
CA LYS A 199 -9.21 5.49 -3.29
C LYS A 199 -8.82 6.67 -4.15
N ILE A 200 -7.89 6.43 -5.08
CA ILE A 200 -7.42 7.46 -6.00
C ILE A 200 -8.54 7.99 -6.91
N ASN A 201 -9.50 7.11 -7.27
CA ASN A 201 -10.64 7.50 -8.10
C ASN A 201 -11.59 8.50 -7.40
N ASP A 202 -11.59 8.53 -6.06
CA ASP A 202 -12.40 9.47 -5.29
C ASP A 202 -11.67 10.81 -5.07
N PHE A 203 -10.36 10.88 -5.40
CA PHE A 203 -9.50 12.00 -5.10
C PHE A 203 -10.07 13.32 -5.66
N ASN A 204 -10.29 13.38 -6.97
CA ASN A 204 -10.73 14.60 -7.64
C ASN A 204 -12.12 15.08 -7.14
N LYS A 205 -13.04 14.14 -6.89
CA LYS A 205 -14.36 14.44 -6.38
C LYS A 205 -14.32 15.07 -4.98
N ILE A 206 -13.42 14.59 -4.13
CA ILE A 206 -13.30 15.06 -2.75
C ILE A 206 -12.45 16.31 -2.68
N ILE A 207 -11.31 16.36 -3.41
CA ILE A 207 -10.39 17.50 -3.39
C ILE A 207 -11.06 18.80 -3.88
N ASN A 208 -12.01 18.69 -4.82
CA ASN A 208 -12.80 19.84 -5.27
C ASN A 208 -13.61 20.50 -4.15
N LYS A 209 -13.96 19.76 -3.10
CA LYS A 209 -14.74 20.24 -1.95
C LYS A 209 -13.86 20.76 -0.82
N VAL A 210 -12.55 20.49 -0.85
CA VAL A 210 -11.61 20.89 0.20
C VAL A 210 -11.27 22.37 0.05
N GLY A 211 -11.30 23.10 1.15
CA GLY A 211 -10.88 24.50 1.20
C GLY A 211 -9.38 24.69 0.97
N GLU A 212 -8.99 25.78 0.34
CA GLU A 212 -7.59 26.05 -0.06
C GLU A 212 -6.60 26.00 1.10
N THR A 213 -6.97 26.58 2.24
CA THR A 213 -6.10 26.59 3.44
C THR A 213 -5.85 25.18 3.98
N ALA A 214 -6.84 24.30 3.95
CA ALA A 214 -6.69 22.91 4.37
C ALA A 214 -5.79 22.16 3.40
N LEU A 215 -5.90 22.41 2.10
CA LEU A 215 -5.09 21.82 1.07
C LEU A 215 -3.62 22.25 1.17
N LEU A 216 -3.35 23.55 1.39
CA LEU A 216 -1.99 24.06 1.63
C LEU A 216 -1.35 23.47 2.88
N ASN A 217 -2.12 23.21 3.95
CA ASN A 217 -1.61 22.54 5.13
C ASN A 217 -1.22 21.07 4.83
N CYS A 218 -2.03 20.36 4.03
CA CYS A 218 -1.68 19.02 3.57
C CYS A 218 -0.39 19.02 2.73
N ALA A 219 -0.24 19.99 1.83
CA ALA A 219 0.98 20.14 1.03
C ALA A 219 2.22 20.39 1.90
N LYS A 220 2.16 21.30 2.87
CA LYS A 220 3.27 21.55 3.82
C LYS A 220 3.70 20.29 4.57
N ASN A 221 2.78 19.41 4.90
CA ASN A 221 3.03 18.15 5.57
C ASN A 221 3.39 17.02 4.60
N LYS A 222 3.28 17.24 3.29
CA LYS A 222 3.39 16.21 2.25
C LYS A 222 2.42 15.05 2.45
N ASP A 223 1.22 15.33 2.93
CA ASP A 223 0.26 14.31 3.29
C ASP A 223 -0.28 13.57 2.05
N ILE A 224 -0.41 14.27 0.92
CA ILE A 224 -0.91 13.70 -0.34
C ILE A 224 0.11 12.75 -0.95
N SER A 225 1.36 13.19 -1.12
CA SER A 225 2.42 12.34 -1.67
C SER A 225 2.73 11.14 -0.77
N LYS A 226 2.73 11.32 0.56
CA LYS A 226 2.86 10.22 1.53
C LYS A 226 1.71 9.22 1.40
N TRP A 227 0.48 9.70 1.27
CA TRP A 227 -0.68 8.85 1.07
C TRP A 227 -0.59 8.05 -0.23
N LEU A 228 -0.27 8.71 -1.35
CA LEU A 228 -0.09 8.06 -2.65
C LEU A 228 0.99 6.98 -2.59
N ARG A 229 2.10 7.25 -1.90
CA ARG A 229 3.15 6.24 -1.65
C ARG A 229 2.63 5.06 -0.83
N SER A 230 1.82 5.32 0.20
CA SER A 230 1.25 4.26 1.06
C SER A 230 0.32 3.31 0.31
N ILE A 231 -0.38 3.80 -0.73
CA ILE A 231 -1.21 2.98 -1.62
C ILE A 231 -0.44 2.40 -2.81
N GLY A 232 0.88 2.62 -2.88
CA GLY A 232 1.77 2.06 -3.90
C GLY A 232 1.85 2.84 -5.20
N GLU A 233 1.33 4.08 -5.24
CA GLU A 233 1.31 4.93 -6.43
C GLU A 233 2.50 5.91 -6.44
N ILE A 234 3.72 5.36 -6.56
CA ILE A 234 4.97 6.12 -6.36
C ILE A 234 5.19 7.17 -7.44
N GLU A 235 4.96 6.85 -8.72
CA GLU A 235 5.20 7.77 -9.83
C GLU A 235 4.41 9.08 -9.67
N ILE A 236 3.12 8.99 -9.37
CA ILE A 236 2.31 10.19 -9.12
C ILE A 236 2.61 10.82 -7.76
N ALA A 237 3.02 10.03 -6.77
CA ALA A 237 3.45 10.56 -5.48
C ALA A 237 4.67 11.47 -5.63
N ASP A 238 5.64 11.09 -6.47
CA ASP A 238 6.82 11.90 -6.74
C ASP A 238 6.44 13.19 -7.48
N ARG A 239 5.57 13.12 -8.49
CA ARG A 239 5.04 14.29 -9.18
C ARG A 239 4.27 15.22 -8.22
N CYS A 240 3.40 14.66 -7.37
CA CYS A 240 2.67 15.44 -6.35
C CYS A 240 3.62 16.05 -5.31
N SER A 241 4.68 15.34 -4.90
CA SER A 241 5.65 15.86 -3.92
C SER A 241 6.35 17.14 -4.42
N VAL A 242 6.71 17.21 -5.71
CA VAL A 242 7.29 18.41 -6.32
C VAL A 242 6.32 19.59 -6.27
N ILE A 243 5.03 19.34 -6.54
CA ILE A 243 3.99 20.38 -6.49
C ILE A 243 3.74 20.82 -5.04
N GLU A 244 3.72 19.89 -4.09
CA GLU A 244 3.58 20.20 -2.66
C GLU A 244 4.72 21.08 -2.15
N ASP A 245 5.98 20.89 -2.64
CA ASP A 245 7.13 21.70 -2.27
C ASP A 245 7.05 23.15 -2.81
N THR A 246 6.43 23.33 -3.98
CA THR A 246 6.35 24.63 -4.66
C THR A 246 5.02 25.35 -4.43
N ALA A 247 4.09 24.77 -3.66
CA ALA A 247 2.75 25.28 -3.45
C ALA A 247 2.75 26.61 -2.67
N SER A 248 2.34 27.68 -3.33
CA SER A 248 2.16 29.01 -2.74
C SER A 248 0.68 29.43 -2.67
N ASP A 249 -0.16 28.86 -3.52
CA ASP A 249 -1.58 29.16 -3.67
C ASP A 249 -2.41 27.89 -3.73
N GLY A 250 -3.52 27.88 -2.97
CA GLY A 250 -4.37 26.70 -2.81
C GLY A 250 -5.18 26.35 -4.06
N GLU A 251 -5.61 27.34 -4.83
CA GLU A 251 -6.37 27.11 -6.06
C GLU A 251 -5.48 26.51 -7.16
N THR A 252 -4.29 27.07 -7.34
CA THR A 252 -3.28 26.55 -8.28
C THR A 252 -2.86 25.14 -7.91
N LEU A 253 -2.57 24.88 -6.63
CA LEU A 253 -2.26 23.55 -6.13
C LEU A 253 -3.37 22.56 -6.44
N LYS A 254 -4.63 22.92 -6.18
CA LYS A 254 -5.80 22.08 -6.45
C LYS A 254 -5.88 21.70 -7.95
N LYS A 255 -5.75 22.66 -8.85
CA LYS A 255 -5.78 22.44 -10.30
C LYS A 255 -4.65 21.49 -10.75
N GLN A 256 -3.44 21.72 -10.27
CA GLN A 256 -2.28 20.90 -10.62
C GLN A 256 -2.44 19.45 -10.12
N LEU A 257 -2.89 19.26 -8.89
CA LEU A 257 -3.14 17.93 -8.33
C LEU A 257 -4.23 17.18 -9.12
N ILE A 258 -5.33 17.84 -9.43
CA ILE A 258 -6.41 17.26 -10.23
C ILE A 258 -5.88 16.82 -11.60
N THR A 259 -5.13 17.69 -12.28
CA THR A 259 -4.53 17.37 -13.60
C THR A 259 -3.63 16.13 -13.53
N ILE A 260 -2.74 16.06 -12.54
CA ILE A 260 -1.86 14.89 -12.38
C ILE A 260 -2.66 13.60 -12.17
N ILE A 261 -3.67 13.63 -11.31
CA ILE A 261 -4.49 12.45 -11.01
C ILE A 261 -5.35 12.05 -12.21
N GLU A 262 -5.87 13.03 -12.98
CA GLU A 262 -6.61 12.75 -14.21
C GLU A 262 -5.74 12.13 -15.29
N ASP A 263 -4.56 12.68 -15.54
CA ASP A 263 -3.60 12.12 -16.49
C ASP A 263 -3.23 10.68 -16.12
N TYR A 264 -2.98 10.43 -14.84
CA TYR A 264 -2.68 9.11 -14.33
C TYR A 264 -3.86 8.13 -14.52
N ASN A 265 -5.05 8.51 -14.09
CA ASN A 265 -6.25 7.69 -14.27
C ASN A 265 -6.51 7.41 -15.76
N TYR A 266 -6.30 8.41 -16.62
CA TYR A 266 -6.40 8.24 -18.06
C TYR A 266 -5.41 7.20 -18.58
N GLN A 267 -4.13 7.29 -18.19
CA GLN A 267 -3.09 6.35 -18.64
C GLN A 267 -3.32 4.92 -18.17
N ILE A 268 -3.68 4.74 -16.90
CA ILE A 268 -3.88 3.40 -16.33
C ILE A 268 -5.15 2.75 -16.87
N ASN A 269 -6.24 3.48 -16.95
CA ASN A 269 -7.54 2.91 -17.27
C ASN A 269 -7.76 2.69 -18.77
N GLN A 270 -7.01 3.36 -19.65
CA GLN A 270 -7.09 3.09 -21.08
C GLN A 270 -6.59 1.70 -21.50
N ALA A 271 -5.67 1.13 -20.74
CA ALA A 271 -5.07 -0.17 -21.03
C ALA A 271 -5.65 -1.32 -20.21
N SER A 272 -6.53 -1.05 -19.25
CA SER A 272 -7.10 -2.06 -18.37
C SER A 272 -8.42 -2.61 -18.91
N ILE A 273 -8.60 -3.94 -18.80
CA ILE A 273 -9.87 -4.60 -19.05
C ILE A 273 -10.48 -4.91 -17.69
N ASN A 274 -11.45 -4.12 -17.27
CA ASN A 274 -12.10 -4.25 -15.98
C ASN A 274 -13.38 -5.09 -16.09
N THR A 275 -13.80 -5.72 -14.99
CA THR A 275 -15.11 -6.39 -14.95
C THR A 275 -16.22 -5.33 -15.00
N PHE A 276 -17.19 -5.54 -15.89
CA PHE A 276 -18.34 -4.64 -16.04
C PHE A 276 -19.18 -4.64 -14.76
N SER A 277 -19.53 -3.47 -14.29
CA SER A 277 -20.45 -3.27 -13.18
C SER A 277 -21.46 -2.16 -13.53
N PRO A 278 -22.76 -2.45 -13.52
CA PRO A 278 -23.79 -1.43 -13.83
C PRO A 278 -23.82 -0.24 -12.86
N ARG A 279 -23.21 -0.42 -11.66
CA ARG A 279 -23.21 0.61 -10.60
C ARG A 279 -21.94 1.45 -10.56
N MET A 280 -20.91 1.09 -11.32
CA MET A 280 -19.62 1.76 -11.35
C MET A 280 -19.29 2.17 -12.78
N GLU A 281 -19.77 3.33 -13.19
CA GLU A 281 -19.26 4.00 -14.39
C GLU A 281 -17.96 4.72 -14.04
N ASP A 282 -16.83 4.10 -14.37
CA ASP A 282 -15.55 4.78 -14.39
C ASP A 282 -15.37 5.40 -15.78
N PRO A 283 -15.36 6.74 -15.90
CA PRO A 283 -15.26 7.42 -17.19
C PRO A 283 -13.94 7.15 -17.92
N TYR A 284 -12.92 6.69 -17.20
CA TYR A 284 -11.58 6.42 -17.74
C TYR A 284 -11.43 4.99 -18.29
N VAL A 285 -12.28 4.05 -17.89
CA VAL A 285 -12.25 2.67 -18.39
C VAL A 285 -12.85 2.59 -19.78
N LYS A 286 -12.05 2.14 -20.75
CA LYS A 286 -12.49 2.01 -22.15
C LYS A 286 -13.02 0.62 -22.48
N ILE A 287 -12.46 -0.43 -21.88
CA ILE A 287 -12.83 -1.81 -22.18
C ILE A 287 -13.22 -2.50 -20.88
N THR A 288 -14.42 -3.06 -20.86
CA THR A 288 -14.91 -3.88 -19.76
C THR A 288 -15.26 -5.28 -20.25
N ARG A 289 -15.22 -6.27 -19.34
CA ARG A 289 -15.61 -7.64 -19.64
C ARG A 289 -16.79 -8.09 -18.79
N ILE A 290 -17.62 -8.95 -19.35
CA ILE A 290 -18.65 -9.71 -18.64
C ILE A 290 -18.26 -11.19 -18.68
N GLY A 291 -18.24 -11.84 -17.50
CA GLY A 291 -17.79 -13.21 -17.28
C GLY A 291 -16.30 -13.30 -16.92
N ASP A 292 -15.90 -14.47 -16.41
CA ASP A 292 -14.54 -14.75 -15.91
C ASP A 292 -13.69 -15.58 -16.90
N GLY A 293 -14.26 -16.03 -18.01
CA GLY A 293 -13.59 -16.81 -19.04
C GLY A 293 -12.53 -16.02 -19.84
N ALA A 294 -11.95 -16.68 -20.83
CA ALA A 294 -10.92 -16.09 -21.69
C ALA A 294 -11.48 -14.99 -22.59
N LEU A 295 -10.63 -14.05 -22.95
CA LEU A 295 -10.94 -13.00 -23.93
C LEU A 295 -10.52 -13.46 -25.32
N GLY A 296 -11.39 -13.24 -26.31
CA GLY A 296 -11.10 -13.51 -27.71
C GLY A 296 -9.96 -12.65 -28.26
N GLY A 297 -9.35 -13.08 -29.38
CA GLY A 297 -8.21 -12.40 -30.02
C GLY A 297 -8.49 -10.93 -30.38
N LYS A 298 -9.70 -10.63 -30.86
CA LYS A 298 -10.12 -9.25 -31.20
C LYS A 298 -10.12 -8.33 -29.99
N ALA A 299 -10.64 -8.81 -28.85
CA ALA A 299 -10.66 -8.06 -27.60
C ALA A 299 -9.24 -7.77 -27.06
N ARG A 300 -8.35 -8.78 -27.12
CA ARG A 300 -6.95 -8.62 -26.73
C ARG A 300 -6.23 -7.63 -27.63
N GLY A 301 -6.46 -7.70 -28.97
CA GLY A 301 -5.92 -6.77 -29.93
C GLY A 301 -6.38 -5.33 -29.69
N LEU A 302 -7.67 -5.13 -29.38
CA LEU A 302 -8.23 -3.81 -29.04
C LEU A 302 -7.61 -3.24 -27.77
N ALA A 303 -7.44 -4.06 -26.74
CA ALA A 303 -6.79 -3.65 -25.50
C ALA A 303 -5.31 -3.29 -25.71
N PHE A 304 -4.61 -4.05 -26.53
CA PHE A 304 -3.24 -3.75 -26.91
C PHE A 304 -3.13 -2.43 -27.68
N LEU A 305 -4.02 -2.20 -28.65
CA LEU A 305 -4.09 -0.92 -29.39
C LEU A 305 -4.42 0.25 -28.44
N ALA A 306 -5.33 0.06 -27.47
CA ALA A 306 -5.61 1.07 -26.47
C ALA A 306 -4.35 1.47 -25.69
N LYS A 307 -3.52 0.48 -25.30
CA LYS A 307 -2.23 0.72 -24.64
C LYS A 307 -1.24 1.47 -25.53
N LEU A 308 -1.15 1.13 -26.82
CA LEU A 308 -0.27 1.82 -27.77
C LEU A 308 -0.71 3.26 -27.99
N VAL A 309 -2.01 3.47 -28.22
CA VAL A 309 -2.59 4.81 -28.42
C VAL A 309 -2.31 5.69 -27.21
N SER A 310 -2.54 5.19 -25.97
CA SER A 310 -2.29 5.97 -24.76
C SER A 310 -0.81 6.29 -24.53
N LYS A 311 0.09 5.39 -24.92
CA LYS A 311 1.52 5.53 -24.66
C LYS A 311 2.24 6.42 -25.69
N TYR A 312 1.86 6.30 -26.95
CA TYR A 312 2.61 6.89 -28.06
C TYR A 312 1.90 8.03 -28.77
N LEU A 313 0.58 8.18 -28.63
CA LEU A 313 -0.18 9.25 -29.26
C LEU A 313 -0.59 10.29 -28.20
N THR A 314 0.26 11.29 -28.00
CA THR A 314 -0.08 12.44 -27.16
C THR A 314 -1.13 13.31 -27.86
N LYS A 315 -1.93 14.05 -27.06
CA LYS A 315 -3.03 14.91 -27.57
C LYS A 315 -2.56 15.96 -28.60
N ASP A 316 -1.27 16.31 -28.56
CA ASP A 316 -0.69 17.38 -29.38
C ASP A 316 0.04 16.88 -30.63
N MET A 317 0.10 15.57 -30.85
CA MET A 317 0.86 14.97 -31.96
C MET A 317 0.23 15.25 -33.33
N PHE A 318 -1.10 15.44 -33.36
CA PHE A 318 -1.87 15.76 -34.56
C PHE A 318 -2.89 16.86 -34.27
N GLN A 319 -2.67 18.06 -34.76
CA GLN A 319 -3.46 19.26 -34.43
C GLN A 319 -4.96 19.13 -34.72
N ASN A 320 -5.38 18.31 -35.69
CA ASN A 320 -6.78 18.18 -36.11
C ASN A 320 -7.32 16.75 -36.11
N LEU A 321 -6.58 15.80 -35.53
CA LEU A 321 -6.98 14.40 -35.52
C LEU A 321 -7.01 13.85 -34.10
N LYS A 322 -8.17 13.38 -33.66
CA LYS A 322 -8.34 12.69 -32.38
C LYS A 322 -8.48 11.19 -32.61
N ILE A 323 -7.45 10.44 -32.26
CA ILE A 323 -7.48 8.98 -32.30
C ILE A 323 -7.96 8.45 -30.95
N THR A 324 -9.06 7.70 -30.94
CA THR A 324 -9.63 7.14 -29.72
C THR A 324 -10.06 5.69 -29.92
N ILE A 325 -9.99 4.91 -28.87
CA ILE A 325 -10.60 3.60 -28.80
C ILE A 325 -12.03 3.77 -28.25
N PRO A 326 -13.07 3.23 -28.90
CA PRO A 326 -14.44 3.32 -28.41
C PRO A 326 -14.58 2.53 -27.10
N ARG A 327 -15.50 2.98 -26.27
CA ARG A 327 -15.92 2.19 -25.11
C ARG A 327 -16.52 0.88 -25.58
N SER A 328 -16.04 -0.23 -25.02
CA SER A 328 -16.37 -1.57 -25.46
C SER A 328 -16.66 -2.46 -24.27
N ILE A 329 -17.71 -3.27 -24.37
CA ILE A 329 -18.01 -4.35 -23.45
C ILE A 329 -17.69 -5.65 -24.19
N VAL A 330 -16.84 -6.48 -23.59
CA VAL A 330 -16.41 -7.76 -24.16
C VAL A 330 -17.06 -8.89 -23.38
N LEU A 331 -17.74 -9.79 -24.08
CA LEU A 331 -18.24 -11.05 -23.54
C LEU A 331 -17.08 -12.05 -23.55
N THR A 332 -16.84 -12.72 -22.41
CA THR A 332 -15.82 -13.77 -22.31
C THR A 332 -16.33 -15.10 -22.90
N THR A 333 -15.42 -16.07 -23.07
CA THR A 333 -15.77 -17.42 -23.54
C THR A 333 -16.79 -18.08 -22.60
N GLU A 334 -16.74 -17.84 -21.32
CA GLU A 334 -17.71 -18.35 -20.34
C GLU A 334 -19.16 -17.96 -20.70
N ILE A 335 -19.39 -16.71 -21.15
CA ILE A 335 -20.73 -16.26 -21.56
C ILE A 335 -21.18 -16.99 -22.80
N PHE A 336 -20.27 -17.26 -23.75
CA PHE A 336 -20.56 -18.05 -24.94
C PHE A 336 -20.88 -19.50 -24.56
N ASP A 337 -20.10 -20.14 -23.71
CA ASP A 337 -20.30 -21.50 -23.24
C ASP A 337 -21.64 -21.63 -22.50
N ASN A 338 -21.99 -20.67 -21.65
CA ASN A 338 -23.28 -20.61 -20.97
C ASN A 338 -24.45 -20.44 -21.96
N PHE A 339 -24.27 -19.60 -22.99
CA PHE A 339 -25.28 -19.46 -24.06
C PHE A 339 -25.52 -20.79 -24.80
N MET A 340 -24.45 -21.48 -25.20
CA MET A 340 -24.50 -22.77 -25.86
C MET A 340 -25.21 -23.81 -24.98
N TYR A 341 -24.83 -23.88 -23.73
CA TYR A 341 -25.40 -24.81 -22.75
C TYR A 341 -26.89 -24.56 -22.52
N HIS A 342 -27.29 -23.33 -22.25
CA HIS A 342 -28.70 -23.00 -21.95
C HIS A 342 -29.65 -23.16 -23.16
N ASN A 343 -29.11 -23.09 -24.37
CA ASN A 343 -29.90 -23.27 -25.59
C ASN A 343 -29.76 -24.67 -26.21
N ASN A 344 -29.11 -25.62 -25.52
CA ASN A 344 -28.84 -26.98 -25.99
C ASN A 344 -28.16 -27.04 -27.38
N LEU A 345 -27.19 -26.14 -27.60
CA LEU A 345 -26.48 -26.01 -28.88
C LEU A 345 -25.11 -26.69 -28.86
N ASN A 346 -24.77 -27.43 -27.78
CA ASN A 346 -23.46 -28.07 -27.63
C ASN A 346 -23.15 -29.15 -28.67
N ASP A 347 -24.17 -29.72 -29.28
CA ASP A 347 -24.06 -30.82 -30.25
C ASP A 347 -24.09 -30.32 -31.71
N ILE A 348 -24.01 -29.00 -31.94
CA ILE A 348 -24.01 -28.44 -33.28
C ILE A 348 -22.55 -28.29 -33.72
N ASP A 349 -22.12 -29.08 -34.68
CA ASP A 349 -20.84 -28.89 -35.39
C ASP A 349 -20.95 -27.62 -36.26
N PHE A 350 -20.10 -26.61 -35.95
CA PHE A 350 -19.98 -25.36 -36.70
C PHE A 350 -18.89 -25.43 -37.76
#